data_bb40313dabd7cda40cf372387d920ffe
#
_entry.id   bb40313dabd7cda40cf372387d920ffe
#
_cell.length_a   1.000
_cell.length_b   1.000
_cell.length_c   1.000
_cell.angle_alpha   90.00
_cell.angle_beta   90.00
_cell.angle_gamma   90.00
#
_symmetry.space_group_name_H-M   'P 1'
#
loop_
_entity.id
_entity.type
_entity.pdbx_description
1 polymer ?
#
loop_
_entity_poly.entity_id
_entity_poly.type
_entity_poly.pdbx_seq_one_letter_code
_entity_poly.pdbx_strand_id
1 'polypeptide(L)'
;FDGCLTLENGVKETGTLAFASSIPKTPMCFNKLVLPNSLTKIGPYTFQYCTKIPELTLNEGLEVISDGAFDHMTGLENTSLTIPSTVKTIGGDYLVNENTGYGGHIFYDMGKTSKFKAIYTASGNKYFTSLDGILYSYDRTRILAYPRGKRDTIFEIPEGVTQIDEMAFSRASYLKKVILPDSYTISTDLPENILNRDYANSLSGAFYLYTGINSVSVKSSNTKYTSVDGILYSKNMKTLWYVPNKYKGTVNIANGVEKTEKGSMFISNKGNTLWTNIVFPASMVWIHNDTIDVCNEYFKNLVTIDHSLYYNIENGAIVEKPYKLGDLNSDGVIDNKDTAIILKYINNNMLFNFNKKTADVNKDQKVDLLDAIIILKGEIQW
;
A
#
# COMPACT_ATOMS: atom_id res chain seq x y z
N PHE A 1 -20.54 29.08 -23.57
CA PHE A 1 -20.73 28.07 -22.50
C PHE A 1 -20.69 28.84 -21.17
N ASP A 2 -21.80 28.78 -20.41
CA ASP A 2 -21.88 29.41 -19.08
C ASP A 2 -21.08 28.69 -18.00
N GLY A 3 -20.44 27.59 -18.39
CA GLY A 3 -19.64 26.75 -17.49
C GLY A 3 -20.45 25.82 -16.57
N CYS A 4 -21.76 25.73 -16.75
CA CYS A 4 -22.63 24.84 -15.98
C CYS A 4 -22.77 23.49 -16.67
N LEU A 5 -22.49 22.40 -15.98
CA LEU A 5 -22.86 21.04 -16.33
C LEU A 5 -24.13 20.66 -15.56
N THR A 6 -25.26 20.56 -16.23
CA THR A 6 -26.49 20.06 -15.65
C THR A 6 -26.84 18.74 -16.32
N LEU A 7 -26.95 17.69 -15.55
CA LEU A 7 -27.50 16.42 -16.02
C LEU A 7 -29.01 16.46 -15.87
N GLU A 8 -29.71 16.18 -16.98
CA GLU A 8 -31.18 16.26 -17.05
C GLU A 8 -31.84 15.15 -16.22
N ASN A 9 -33.05 15.43 -15.74
CA ASN A 9 -33.89 14.41 -15.11
C ASN A 9 -34.16 13.26 -16.10
N GLY A 10 -34.08 12.02 -15.58
CA GLY A 10 -34.16 10.79 -16.38
C GLY A 10 -32.81 10.12 -16.62
N VAL A 11 -31.70 10.87 -16.53
CA VAL A 11 -30.39 10.24 -16.54
C VAL A 11 -30.23 9.36 -15.28
N LYS A 12 -29.95 8.07 -15.49
CA LYS A 12 -29.80 7.06 -14.42
C LYS A 12 -28.33 6.79 -14.07
N GLU A 13 -27.45 6.86 -15.05
CA GLU A 13 -26.04 6.54 -14.88
C GLU A 13 -25.16 7.35 -15.83
N THR A 14 -23.92 7.57 -15.42
CA THR A 14 -22.89 8.17 -16.26
C THR A 14 -21.92 7.08 -16.71
N GLY A 15 -21.39 7.21 -17.93
CA GLY A 15 -20.39 6.30 -18.47
C GLY A 15 -18.99 6.57 -17.91
N THR A 16 -18.07 5.66 -18.22
CA THR A 16 -16.64 5.82 -17.90
C THR A 16 -16.08 7.08 -18.55
N LEU A 17 -15.37 7.92 -17.75
CA LEU A 17 -14.74 9.17 -18.23
C LEU A 17 -15.71 10.19 -18.86
N ALA A 18 -17.02 10.07 -18.62
CA ALA A 18 -18.05 10.84 -19.36
C ALA A 18 -17.81 12.35 -19.34
N PHE A 19 -17.28 12.89 -18.26
CA PHE A 19 -16.97 14.32 -18.08
C PHE A 19 -15.53 14.55 -17.63
N ALA A 20 -14.67 13.54 -17.74
CA ALA A 20 -13.28 13.66 -17.37
C ALA A 20 -12.53 14.66 -18.26
N SER A 21 -11.67 15.44 -17.65
CA SER A 21 -10.73 16.28 -18.40
C SER A 21 -9.50 15.47 -18.75
N SER A 22 -9.26 15.25 -20.03
CA SER A 22 -8.19 14.34 -20.49
C SER A 22 -6.75 14.84 -20.29
N ILE A 23 -6.55 16.10 -19.90
CA ILE A 23 -5.21 16.68 -19.67
C ILE A 23 -5.31 17.90 -18.73
N PRO A 24 -4.35 18.09 -17.81
CA PRO A 24 -4.27 19.30 -16.97
C PRO A 24 -4.19 20.62 -17.76
N LYS A 25 -3.85 20.56 -19.05
CA LYS A 25 -3.62 21.74 -19.90
C LYS A 25 -4.87 22.29 -20.59
N THR A 26 -5.94 21.51 -20.69
CA THR A 26 -7.24 21.99 -21.24
C THR A 26 -8.37 21.45 -20.38
N PRO A 27 -8.53 21.96 -19.15
CA PRO A 27 -9.58 21.47 -18.25
C PRO A 27 -10.93 21.75 -18.90
N MET A 28 -11.83 20.74 -18.93
CA MET A 28 -13.24 20.99 -19.17
C MET A 28 -13.70 22.03 -18.16
N CYS A 29 -14.15 23.18 -18.65
CA CYS A 29 -14.30 24.39 -17.84
C CYS A 29 -15.66 24.45 -17.13
N PHE A 30 -16.15 23.33 -16.58
CA PHE A 30 -17.34 23.37 -15.73
C PHE A 30 -16.98 24.04 -14.40
N ASN A 31 -17.69 25.10 -14.08
CA ASN A 31 -17.60 25.79 -12.80
C ASN A 31 -18.82 25.52 -11.91
N LYS A 32 -19.78 24.73 -12.40
CA LYS A 32 -20.96 24.28 -11.66
C LYS A 32 -21.35 22.88 -12.12
N LEU A 33 -21.75 22.04 -11.18
CA LEU A 33 -22.26 20.70 -11.42
C LEU A 33 -23.63 20.54 -10.76
N VAL A 34 -24.63 20.08 -11.52
CA VAL A 34 -25.95 19.76 -11.01
C VAL A 34 -26.27 18.32 -11.38
N LEU A 35 -26.43 17.47 -10.35
CA LEU A 35 -26.80 16.06 -10.50
C LEU A 35 -28.29 15.89 -10.29
N PRO A 36 -29.05 15.14 -11.17
CA PRO A 36 -30.46 14.93 -11.02
C PRO A 36 -30.77 13.88 -9.94
N ASN A 37 -31.95 13.98 -9.34
CA ASN A 37 -32.41 12.96 -8.37
C ASN A 37 -32.65 11.58 -9.00
N SER A 38 -32.71 11.51 -10.34
CA SER A 38 -32.84 10.24 -11.06
C SER A 38 -31.53 9.45 -11.16
N LEU A 39 -30.37 10.07 -10.84
CA LEU A 39 -29.06 9.46 -10.99
C LEU A 39 -28.84 8.39 -9.92
N THR A 40 -28.65 7.16 -10.36
CA THR A 40 -28.41 5.99 -9.48
C THR A 40 -26.97 5.52 -9.49
N LYS A 41 -26.20 5.85 -10.56
CA LYS A 41 -24.81 5.46 -10.69
C LYS A 41 -23.93 6.57 -11.26
N ILE A 42 -22.82 6.84 -10.60
CA ILE A 42 -21.70 7.63 -11.15
C ILE A 42 -20.63 6.64 -11.59
N GLY A 43 -20.37 6.57 -12.90
CA GLY A 43 -19.45 5.63 -13.52
C GLY A 43 -17.97 5.93 -13.23
N PRO A 44 -17.08 5.03 -13.64
CA PRO A 44 -15.64 5.15 -13.37
C PRO A 44 -15.07 6.45 -13.97
N TYR A 45 -14.24 7.15 -13.18
CA TYR A 45 -13.52 8.36 -13.58
C TYR A 45 -14.42 9.47 -14.21
N THR A 46 -15.72 9.44 -13.93
CA THR A 46 -16.70 10.35 -14.58
C THR A 46 -16.30 11.81 -14.49
N PHE A 47 -15.84 12.28 -13.33
CA PHE A 47 -15.47 13.68 -13.09
C PHE A 47 -13.97 13.86 -12.85
N GLN A 48 -13.15 12.92 -13.32
CA GLN A 48 -11.70 13.00 -13.16
C GLN A 48 -11.15 14.31 -13.73
N TYR A 49 -10.29 14.98 -12.97
CA TYR A 49 -9.71 16.29 -13.31
C TYR A 49 -10.70 17.43 -13.54
N CYS A 50 -11.95 17.34 -13.06
CA CYS A 50 -12.88 18.47 -13.02
C CYS A 50 -12.43 19.49 -11.95
N THR A 51 -11.35 20.22 -12.23
CA THR A 51 -10.63 21.05 -11.24
C THR A 51 -11.26 22.41 -10.96
N LYS A 52 -12.34 22.79 -11.66
CA LYS A 52 -13.00 24.09 -11.50
C LYS A 52 -14.35 24.03 -10.81
N ILE A 53 -14.86 22.85 -10.50
CA ILE A 53 -16.13 22.65 -9.79
C ILE A 53 -15.91 22.98 -8.30
N PRO A 54 -16.55 24.04 -7.77
CA PRO A 54 -16.32 24.42 -6.37
C PRO A 54 -17.17 23.63 -5.39
N GLU A 55 -18.31 23.08 -5.83
CA GLU A 55 -19.27 22.40 -4.96
C GLU A 55 -19.73 21.08 -5.57
N LEU A 56 -19.80 20.07 -4.74
CA LEU A 56 -20.37 18.77 -5.05
C LEU A 56 -21.41 18.41 -3.99
N THR A 57 -22.62 18.11 -4.45
CA THR A 57 -23.69 17.54 -3.63
C THR A 57 -24.14 16.23 -4.29
N LEU A 58 -24.23 15.18 -3.48
CA LEU A 58 -24.75 13.88 -3.89
C LEU A 58 -26.20 13.77 -3.44
N ASN A 59 -27.08 13.36 -4.36
CA ASN A 59 -28.51 13.28 -4.10
C ASN A 59 -28.91 11.89 -3.60
N GLU A 60 -29.96 11.83 -2.78
CA GLU A 60 -30.62 10.56 -2.44
C GLU A 60 -31.13 9.88 -3.73
N GLY A 61 -31.06 8.56 -3.76
CA GLY A 61 -31.29 7.75 -4.97
C GLY A 61 -30.00 7.29 -5.64
N LEU A 62 -28.84 7.94 -5.36
CA LEU A 62 -27.56 7.44 -5.80
C LEU A 62 -27.21 6.14 -5.06
N GLU A 63 -26.93 5.07 -5.81
CA GLU A 63 -26.61 3.75 -5.27
C GLU A 63 -25.14 3.35 -5.43
N VAL A 64 -24.51 3.82 -6.52
CA VAL A 64 -23.15 3.41 -6.89
C VAL A 64 -22.26 4.63 -7.18
N ILE A 65 -21.10 4.67 -6.53
CA ILE A 65 -20.00 5.59 -6.83
C ILE A 65 -18.82 4.73 -7.28
N SER A 66 -18.51 4.77 -8.57
CA SER A 66 -17.48 3.91 -9.18
C SER A 66 -16.05 4.39 -8.90
N ASP A 67 -15.07 3.54 -9.20
CA ASP A 67 -13.65 3.85 -9.04
C ASP A 67 -13.26 5.16 -9.74
N GLY A 68 -12.47 6.00 -9.05
CA GLY A 68 -11.97 7.26 -9.60
C GLY A 68 -13.02 8.31 -9.93
N ALA A 69 -14.30 8.12 -9.56
CA ALA A 69 -15.41 8.99 -9.96
C ALA A 69 -15.13 10.47 -9.73
N PHE A 70 -14.43 10.82 -8.64
CA PHE A 70 -14.08 12.18 -8.23
C PHE A 70 -12.57 12.45 -8.18
N ASP A 71 -11.81 11.62 -8.86
CA ASP A 71 -10.36 11.71 -8.86
C ASP A 71 -9.87 13.08 -9.35
N HIS A 72 -8.92 13.69 -8.62
CA HIS A 72 -8.36 15.01 -8.93
C HIS A 72 -9.38 16.16 -9.06
N MET A 73 -10.53 16.10 -8.40
CA MET A 73 -11.45 17.24 -8.29
C MET A 73 -10.91 18.30 -7.32
N THR A 74 -9.76 18.86 -7.60
CA THR A 74 -9.01 19.74 -6.68
C THR A 74 -9.65 21.12 -6.48
N GLY A 75 -10.63 21.49 -7.27
CA GLY A 75 -11.35 22.78 -7.18
C GLY A 75 -12.38 22.85 -6.06
N LEU A 76 -12.78 21.71 -5.51
CA LEU A 76 -13.86 21.70 -4.50
C LEU A 76 -13.52 22.55 -3.28
N GLU A 77 -14.47 23.45 -2.97
CA GLU A 77 -14.46 24.31 -1.81
C GLU A 77 -15.19 23.70 -0.60
N ASN A 78 -15.90 22.56 -0.84
CA ASN A 78 -16.58 21.82 0.22
C ASN A 78 -15.63 21.52 1.37
N THR A 79 -16.10 21.74 2.60
CA THR A 79 -15.37 21.30 3.81
C THR A 79 -15.63 19.83 4.12
N SER A 80 -16.74 19.29 3.61
CA SER A 80 -17.15 17.91 3.77
C SER A 80 -18.00 17.44 2.56
N LEU A 81 -18.11 16.14 2.41
CA LEU A 81 -19.04 15.47 1.51
C LEU A 81 -19.93 14.54 2.33
N THR A 82 -21.23 14.49 2.02
CA THR A 82 -22.14 13.53 2.61
C THR A 82 -22.47 12.42 1.61
N ILE A 83 -22.19 11.19 1.96
CA ILE A 83 -22.58 10.00 1.18
C ILE A 83 -24.06 9.73 1.48
N PRO A 84 -24.94 9.71 0.46
CA PRO A 84 -26.36 9.44 0.63
C PRO A 84 -26.68 8.12 1.32
N SER A 85 -27.85 8.04 1.93
CA SER A 85 -28.32 6.81 2.61
C SER A 85 -28.53 5.64 1.65
N THR A 86 -28.75 5.94 0.38
CA THR A 86 -29.02 4.97 -0.69
C THR A 86 -27.74 4.39 -1.31
N VAL A 87 -26.56 4.96 -1.06
CA VAL A 87 -25.29 4.45 -1.61
C VAL A 87 -24.96 3.10 -1.00
N LYS A 88 -24.85 2.08 -1.85
CA LYS A 88 -24.56 0.68 -1.52
C LYS A 88 -23.14 0.28 -1.87
N THR A 89 -22.56 0.92 -2.90
CA THR A 89 -21.24 0.58 -3.45
C THR A 89 -20.39 1.83 -3.63
N ILE A 90 -19.15 1.75 -3.15
CA ILE A 90 -18.11 2.75 -3.35
C ILE A 90 -16.89 2.01 -3.88
N GLY A 91 -16.52 2.22 -5.15
CA GLY A 91 -15.46 1.50 -5.84
C GLY A 91 -15.82 0.07 -6.24
N GLY A 92 -14.84 -0.66 -6.75
CA GLY A 92 -14.94 -2.11 -6.97
C GLY A 92 -15.66 -2.56 -8.24
N ASP A 93 -16.20 -1.66 -9.05
CA ASP A 93 -16.90 -1.99 -10.31
C ASP A 93 -16.05 -1.78 -11.58
N TYR A 94 -14.86 -1.24 -11.43
CA TYR A 94 -13.89 -1.20 -12.51
C TYR A 94 -13.11 -2.50 -12.53
N LEU A 95 -13.61 -3.47 -13.28
CA LEU A 95 -12.85 -4.67 -13.63
C LEU A 95 -11.62 -4.21 -14.42
N VAL A 96 -10.48 -4.40 -13.82
CA VAL A 96 -9.17 -4.03 -14.32
C VAL A 96 -9.01 -4.51 -15.75
N ASN A 97 -9.00 -3.59 -16.69
CA ASN A 97 -8.32 -3.81 -17.95
C ASN A 97 -6.83 -3.88 -17.61
N GLU A 98 -6.11 -4.92 -18.02
CA GLU A 98 -4.72 -5.26 -17.64
C GLU A 98 -3.70 -4.10 -17.78
N ASN A 99 -4.09 -2.97 -18.35
CA ASN A 99 -3.24 -1.83 -18.66
C ASN A 99 -3.45 -0.59 -17.78
N THR A 100 -4.41 -0.53 -16.86
CA THR A 100 -4.67 0.69 -16.07
C THR A 100 -4.62 0.54 -14.56
N GLY A 101 -4.22 -0.60 -14.04
CA GLY A 101 -3.69 -0.87 -12.69
C GLY A 101 -4.20 -0.12 -11.44
N TYR A 102 -5.20 0.75 -11.52
CA TYR A 102 -5.58 1.67 -10.46
C TYR A 102 -7.04 1.48 -10.04
N GLY A 103 -7.29 0.66 -9.06
CA GLY A 103 -8.58 0.61 -8.37
C GLY A 103 -8.47 1.25 -6.99
N GLY A 104 -9.53 1.94 -6.53
CA GLY A 104 -9.58 2.49 -5.18
C GLY A 104 -9.43 4.00 -5.05
N HIS A 105 -9.36 4.75 -6.15
CA HIS A 105 -9.06 6.19 -6.17
C HIS A 105 -10.25 7.14 -6.01
N ILE A 106 -11.39 6.71 -5.46
CA ILE A 106 -12.64 7.49 -5.54
C ILE A 106 -12.47 8.91 -5.05
N PHE A 107 -11.77 9.09 -3.94
CA PHE A 107 -11.54 10.38 -3.29
C PHE A 107 -10.10 10.88 -3.42
N TYR A 108 -9.31 10.27 -4.32
CA TYR A 108 -7.93 10.65 -4.51
C TYR A 108 -7.81 12.10 -5.00
N ASP A 109 -7.01 12.88 -4.31
CA ASP A 109 -6.79 14.30 -4.58
C ASP A 109 -8.07 15.15 -4.69
N MET A 110 -9.17 14.70 -4.05
CA MET A 110 -10.43 15.39 -4.04
C MET A 110 -10.42 16.59 -3.09
N GLY A 111 -10.92 17.72 -3.55
CA GLY A 111 -11.05 18.97 -2.79
C GLY A 111 -9.74 19.69 -2.55
N LYS A 112 -9.83 20.93 -2.05
CA LYS A 112 -8.65 21.70 -1.64
C LYS A 112 -8.05 21.14 -0.34
N THR A 113 -6.74 20.94 -0.30
CA THR A 113 -6.00 20.37 0.85
C THR A 113 -6.28 21.09 2.16
N SER A 114 -6.55 22.40 2.11
CA SER A 114 -6.84 23.19 3.31
C SER A 114 -8.30 23.15 3.76
N LYS A 115 -9.22 22.64 2.95
CA LYS A 115 -10.66 22.76 3.16
C LYS A 115 -11.38 21.43 3.38
N PHE A 116 -11.11 20.41 2.56
CA PHE A 116 -11.84 19.13 2.59
C PHE A 116 -11.43 18.27 3.81
N LYS A 117 -12.23 18.34 4.89
CA LYS A 117 -11.87 17.80 6.22
C LYS A 117 -12.70 16.57 6.62
N ALA A 118 -13.80 16.29 5.96
CA ALA A 118 -14.69 15.21 6.38
C ALA A 118 -15.46 14.58 5.23
N ILE A 119 -15.72 13.29 5.36
CA ILE A 119 -16.70 12.54 4.58
C ILE A 119 -17.69 11.97 5.59
N TYR A 120 -18.93 12.40 5.51
CA TYR A 120 -20.02 11.93 6.35
C TYR A 120 -20.88 10.92 5.59
N THR A 121 -21.66 10.13 6.32
CA THR A 121 -22.71 9.29 5.76
C THR A 121 -24.07 9.82 6.25
N ALA A 122 -25.06 9.86 5.36
CA ALA A 122 -26.42 10.23 5.73
C ALA A 122 -27.00 9.17 6.71
N SER A 123 -27.91 9.64 7.57
CA SER A 123 -28.63 8.76 8.49
C SER A 123 -29.34 7.65 7.72
N GLY A 124 -29.20 6.41 8.19
CA GLY A 124 -29.82 5.24 7.55
C GLY A 124 -28.97 4.55 6.48
N ASN A 125 -27.78 5.03 6.14
CA ASN A 125 -26.88 4.27 5.29
C ASN A 125 -26.51 2.96 5.99
N LYS A 126 -26.69 1.82 5.30
CA LYS A 126 -26.48 0.46 5.84
C LYS A 126 -25.17 -0.18 5.36
N TYR A 127 -24.38 0.50 4.54
CA TYR A 127 -23.20 -0.03 3.88
C TYR A 127 -21.93 0.69 4.32
N PHE A 128 -22.06 1.95 4.69
CA PHE A 128 -20.95 2.81 5.10
C PHE A 128 -21.28 3.57 6.37
N THR A 129 -20.27 3.94 7.11
CA THR A 129 -20.37 4.80 8.27
C THR A 129 -19.22 5.79 8.31
N SER A 130 -19.43 6.89 8.99
CA SER A 130 -18.40 7.91 9.22
C SER A 130 -18.11 8.03 10.71
N LEU A 131 -16.84 8.00 11.07
CA LEU A 131 -16.38 8.31 12.41
C LEU A 131 -15.36 9.45 12.30
N ASP A 132 -15.63 10.55 12.99
CA ASP A 132 -14.79 11.75 12.97
C ASP A 132 -14.45 12.23 11.54
N GLY A 133 -15.41 12.14 10.63
CA GLY A 133 -15.26 12.52 9.22
C GLY A 133 -14.42 11.59 8.38
N ILE A 134 -13.99 10.45 8.88
CA ILE A 134 -13.29 9.39 8.14
C ILE A 134 -14.31 8.37 7.70
N LEU A 135 -14.24 7.93 6.44
CA LEU A 135 -15.17 6.97 5.86
C LEU A 135 -14.70 5.53 6.10
N TYR A 136 -15.63 4.72 6.60
CA TYR A 136 -15.44 3.30 6.89
C TYR A 136 -16.51 2.44 6.21
N SER A 137 -16.25 1.13 6.09
CA SER A 137 -17.32 0.13 5.96
C SER A 137 -18.29 0.23 7.14
N TYR A 138 -19.53 -0.24 6.96
CA TYR A 138 -20.56 -0.13 7.99
C TYR A 138 -20.18 -0.80 9.31
N ASP A 139 -19.54 -1.96 9.22
CA ASP A 139 -19.01 -2.73 10.36
C ASP A 139 -17.72 -2.15 10.96
N ARG A 140 -17.17 -1.08 10.38
CA ARG A 140 -15.93 -0.41 10.77
C ARG A 140 -14.67 -1.26 10.69
N THR A 141 -14.69 -2.36 9.96
CA THR A 141 -13.51 -3.22 9.80
C THR A 141 -12.54 -2.70 8.76
N ARG A 142 -12.99 -1.77 7.89
CA ARG A 142 -12.22 -1.25 6.76
C ARG A 142 -12.27 0.28 6.69
N ILE A 143 -11.12 0.94 6.56
CA ILE A 143 -10.99 2.37 6.26
C ILE A 143 -11.00 2.54 4.74
N LEU A 144 -11.98 3.31 4.22
CA LEU A 144 -12.08 3.62 2.79
C LEU A 144 -11.40 4.93 2.43
N ALA A 145 -11.55 5.98 3.25
CA ALA A 145 -10.94 7.27 2.95
C ALA A 145 -10.71 8.12 4.21
N TYR A 146 -9.50 8.67 4.30
CA TYR A 146 -9.11 9.70 5.27
C TYR A 146 -9.02 11.06 4.54
N PRO A 147 -9.84 12.06 4.89
CA PRO A 147 -9.88 13.32 4.16
C PRO A 147 -8.56 14.08 4.23
N ARG A 148 -8.07 14.53 3.08
CA ARG A 148 -6.76 15.19 2.93
C ARG A 148 -6.59 16.49 3.72
N GLY A 149 -7.67 17.16 4.05
CA GLY A 149 -7.70 18.44 4.78
C GLY A 149 -7.80 18.30 6.29
N LYS A 150 -7.92 17.07 6.82
CA LYS A 150 -7.82 16.85 8.28
C LYS A 150 -6.44 17.29 8.77
N ARG A 151 -6.40 17.89 9.96
CA ARG A 151 -5.18 18.47 10.52
C ARG A 151 -4.58 17.66 11.66
N ASP A 152 -5.04 16.45 11.85
CA ASP A 152 -4.47 15.55 12.83
C ASP A 152 -3.00 15.28 12.50
N THR A 153 -2.14 15.36 13.48
CA THR A 153 -0.73 15.02 13.35
C THR A 153 -0.47 13.57 13.73
N ILE A 154 -1.36 12.99 14.53
CA ILE A 154 -1.33 11.60 14.96
C ILE A 154 -2.74 11.04 14.73
N PHE A 155 -2.82 9.87 14.15
CA PHE A 155 -4.05 9.12 14.02
C PHE A 155 -3.88 7.70 14.58
N GLU A 156 -4.63 7.41 15.63
CA GLU A 156 -4.77 6.07 16.16
C GLU A 156 -5.92 5.39 15.44
N ILE A 157 -5.61 4.36 14.67
CA ILE A 157 -6.63 3.57 13.96
C ILE A 157 -7.45 2.81 15.00
N PRO A 158 -8.79 2.88 14.96
CA PRO A 158 -9.65 2.21 15.93
C PRO A 158 -9.45 0.69 15.96
N GLU A 159 -9.58 0.10 17.14
CA GLU A 159 -9.66 -1.36 17.27
C GLU A 159 -10.86 -1.91 16.47
N GLY A 160 -10.69 -3.11 15.90
CA GLY A 160 -11.64 -3.72 14.99
C GLY A 160 -11.34 -3.43 13.51
N VAL A 161 -10.56 -2.39 13.19
CA VAL A 161 -10.09 -2.17 11.82
C VAL A 161 -9.07 -3.24 11.47
N THR A 162 -9.36 -4.00 10.42
CA THR A 162 -8.51 -5.07 9.88
C THR A 162 -7.92 -4.73 8.52
N GLN A 163 -8.52 -3.75 7.81
CA GLN A 163 -8.13 -3.38 6.44
C GLN A 163 -8.09 -1.86 6.25
N ILE A 164 -7.22 -1.43 5.38
CA ILE A 164 -7.09 -0.04 4.93
C ILE A 164 -7.03 -0.08 3.40
N ASP A 165 -7.93 0.66 2.75
CA ASP A 165 -7.97 0.70 1.30
C ASP A 165 -6.71 1.31 0.71
N GLU A 166 -6.39 0.89 -0.50
CA GLU A 166 -5.36 1.54 -1.30
C GLU A 166 -5.67 3.03 -1.42
N MET A 167 -4.64 3.86 -1.21
CA MET A 167 -4.73 5.33 -1.22
C MET A 167 -5.68 5.96 -0.19
N ALA A 168 -6.17 5.20 0.80
CA ALA A 168 -7.07 5.73 1.82
C ALA A 168 -6.51 6.96 2.54
N PHE A 169 -5.20 7.05 2.71
CA PHE A 169 -4.51 8.19 3.33
C PHE A 169 -3.79 9.11 2.32
N SER A 170 -4.06 8.95 1.05
CA SER A 170 -3.40 9.75 0.02
C SER A 170 -3.58 11.25 0.27
N ARG A 171 -2.49 12.02 0.10
CA ARG A 171 -2.48 13.47 0.34
C ARG A 171 -2.77 13.92 1.79
N ALA A 172 -2.81 13.03 2.77
CA ALA A 172 -2.92 13.38 4.19
C ALA A 172 -1.62 14.04 4.70
N SER A 173 -1.31 15.23 4.22
CA SER A 173 -0.01 15.89 4.40
C SER A 173 0.26 16.38 5.83
N TYR A 174 -0.80 16.61 6.62
CA TYR A 174 -0.68 17.01 8.03
C TYR A 174 -0.38 15.82 8.95
N LEU A 175 -0.83 14.61 8.58
CA LEU A 175 -0.65 13.41 9.36
C LEU A 175 0.83 12.99 9.37
N LYS A 176 1.41 12.86 10.56
CA LYS A 176 2.82 12.50 10.76
C LYS A 176 3.00 11.10 11.31
N LYS A 177 2.09 10.67 12.16
CA LYS A 177 2.16 9.36 12.81
C LYS A 177 0.84 8.61 12.69
N VAL A 178 0.93 7.33 12.36
CA VAL A 178 -0.20 6.39 12.43
C VAL A 178 0.12 5.31 13.47
N ILE A 179 -0.88 5.00 14.30
CA ILE A 179 -0.81 3.92 15.29
C ILE A 179 -1.76 2.82 14.83
N LEU A 180 -1.21 1.66 14.51
CA LEU A 180 -1.99 0.49 14.06
C LEU A 180 -2.62 -0.22 15.27
N PRO A 181 -3.88 -0.69 15.16
CA PRO A 181 -4.56 -1.46 16.19
C PRO A 181 -4.03 -2.90 16.27
N ASP A 182 -4.35 -3.60 17.33
CA ASP A 182 -4.01 -5.03 17.48
C ASP A 182 -4.77 -5.91 16.47
N SER A 183 -5.96 -5.46 16.06
CA SER A 183 -6.79 -6.13 15.05
C SER A 183 -6.24 -6.06 13.62
N TYR A 184 -5.35 -5.09 13.32
CA TYR A 184 -4.84 -4.91 11.96
C TYR A 184 -4.02 -6.11 11.51
N THR A 185 -4.36 -6.63 10.35
CA THR A 185 -3.59 -7.68 9.68
C THR A 185 -3.40 -7.33 8.23
N ILE A 186 -2.16 -7.38 7.76
CA ILE A 186 -1.90 -7.34 6.33
C ILE A 186 -2.42 -8.67 5.78
N SER A 187 -3.48 -8.62 4.99
CA SER A 187 -4.06 -9.84 4.40
C SER A 187 -3.16 -10.33 3.28
N THR A 188 -2.66 -11.56 3.42
CA THR A 188 -1.99 -12.29 2.35
C THR A 188 -2.98 -13.15 1.55
N ASP A 189 -4.24 -13.25 2.00
CA ASP A 189 -5.24 -14.19 1.48
C ASP A 189 -6.23 -13.51 0.51
N LEU A 190 -5.72 -12.66 -0.37
CA LEU A 190 -6.55 -12.09 -1.43
C LEU A 190 -6.57 -13.01 -2.65
N PRO A 191 -7.70 -13.03 -3.38
CA PRO A 191 -7.76 -13.72 -4.67
C PRO A 191 -6.62 -13.27 -5.59
N GLU A 192 -6.05 -14.21 -6.33
CA GLU A 192 -4.88 -14.00 -7.19
C GLU A 192 -5.02 -12.83 -8.18
N ASN A 193 -6.26 -12.56 -8.64
CA ASN A 193 -6.59 -11.42 -9.51
C ASN A 193 -6.50 -10.05 -8.80
N ILE A 194 -6.49 -10.02 -7.46
CA ILE A 194 -6.27 -8.83 -6.65
C ILE A 194 -4.82 -8.73 -6.17
N LEU A 195 -4.14 -9.87 -5.98
CA LEU A 195 -2.72 -9.95 -5.61
C LEU A 195 -1.78 -9.39 -6.69
N ASN A 196 -2.19 -9.38 -7.95
CA ASN A 196 -1.43 -8.80 -9.05
C ASN A 196 -1.44 -7.26 -9.08
N ARG A 197 -2.14 -6.59 -8.18
CA ARG A 197 -1.96 -5.15 -7.93
C ARG A 197 -0.74 -5.00 -7.04
N ASP A 198 0.29 -4.35 -7.52
CA ASP A 198 1.61 -4.29 -6.88
C ASP A 198 1.61 -3.81 -5.44
N TYR A 199 0.55 -3.14 -4.97
CA TYR A 199 0.47 -2.55 -3.64
C TYR A 199 -0.89 -2.72 -2.94
N ALA A 200 -1.83 -3.47 -3.52
CA ALA A 200 -3.11 -3.75 -2.87
C ALA A 200 -2.87 -4.42 -1.50
N ASN A 201 -3.50 -3.86 -0.45
CA ASN A 201 -3.38 -4.27 0.96
C ASN A 201 -1.99 -4.16 1.62
N SER A 202 -1.04 -3.50 1.00
CA SER A 202 0.18 -3.08 1.69
C SER A 202 -0.04 -1.72 2.38
N LEU A 203 0.73 -1.45 3.44
CA LEU A 203 0.75 -0.10 4.02
C LEU A 203 1.28 0.94 3.02
N SER A 204 2.15 0.53 2.10
CA SER A 204 2.61 1.40 1.01
C SER A 204 1.49 1.80 0.07
N GLY A 205 0.55 0.90 -0.25
CA GLY A 205 -0.65 1.23 -1.00
C GLY A 205 -1.56 2.18 -0.23
N ALA A 206 -1.86 1.88 1.03
CA ALA A 206 -2.71 2.70 1.89
C ALA A 206 -2.18 4.13 2.05
N PHE A 207 -0.85 4.28 2.18
CA PHE A 207 -0.15 5.55 2.37
C PHE A 207 0.48 6.09 1.08
N TYR A 208 0.02 5.60 -0.06
CA TYR A 208 0.55 5.96 -1.37
C TYR A 208 0.40 7.48 -1.63
N LEU A 209 1.39 8.06 -2.25
CA LEU A 209 1.49 9.45 -2.72
C LEU A 209 1.24 10.56 -1.68
N TYR A 210 2.28 11.36 -1.45
CA TYR A 210 2.24 12.68 -0.80
C TYR A 210 1.62 12.72 0.61
N THR A 211 1.63 11.62 1.36
CA THR A 211 1.29 11.65 2.78
C THR A 211 2.36 12.40 3.57
N GLY A 212 1.99 12.93 4.73
CA GLY A 212 2.96 13.51 5.66
C GLY A 212 3.61 12.49 6.60
N ILE A 213 3.23 11.20 6.50
CA ILE A 213 3.55 10.15 7.46
C ILE A 213 5.05 9.87 7.47
N ASN A 214 5.66 10.09 8.62
CA ASN A 214 7.07 9.81 8.87
C ASN A 214 7.30 8.72 9.93
N SER A 215 6.24 8.23 10.55
CA SER A 215 6.30 7.21 11.60
C SER A 215 5.05 6.34 11.60
N VAL A 216 5.24 5.04 11.69
CA VAL A 216 4.19 4.06 12.02
C VAL A 216 4.54 3.39 13.33
N SER A 217 3.58 3.19 14.20
CA SER A 217 3.77 2.47 15.46
C SER A 217 2.62 1.50 15.71
N VAL A 218 2.84 0.59 16.63
CA VAL A 218 1.87 -0.37 17.12
C VAL A 218 1.82 -0.33 18.64
N LYS A 219 0.72 -0.77 19.24
CA LYS A 219 0.64 -0.95 20.68
C LYS A 219 1.59 -2.07 21.15
N SER A 220 2.03 -2.02 22.39
CA SER A 220 2.88 -3.07 22.99
C SER A 220 2.19 -4.43 23.05
N SER A 221 0.85 -4.43 23.13
CA SER A 221 -0.03 -5.61 23.10
C SER A 221 -0.08 -6.30 21.72
N ASN A 222 0.30 -5.62 20.64
CA ASN A 222 0.27 -6.22 19.32
C ASN A 222 1.16 -7.47 19.26
N THR A 223 0.58 -8.58 18.82
CA THR A 223 1.25 -9.89 18.78
C THR A 223 1.92 -10.20 17.44
N LYS A 224 1.58 -9.45 16.39
CA LYS A 224 2.05 -9.70 15.02
C LYS A 224 3.17 -8.77 14.58
N TYR A 225 3.08 -7.52 15.02
CA TYR A 225 4.00 -6.46 14.60
C TYR A 225 4.68 -5.79 15.78
N THR A 226 5.78 -5.14 15.48
CA THR A 226 6.46 -4.19 16.37
C THR A 226 6.98 -3.02 15.54
N SER A 227 7.27 -1.90 16.19
CA SER A 227 7.87 -0.75 15.51
C SER A 227 9.09 -0.27 16.26
N VAL A 228 10.13 0.05 15.50
CA VAL A 228 11.38 0.64 16.01
C VAL A 228 11.63 1.90 15.20
N ASP A 229 11.80 3.03 15.86
CA ASP A 229 12.04 4.34 15.24
C ASP A 229 11.03 4.74 14.16
N GLY A 230 9.78 4.26 14.28
CA GLY A 230 8.73 4.55 13.32
C GLY A 230 8.71 3.67 12.07
N ILE A 231 9.56 2.67 12.00
CA ILE A 231 9.62 1.63 10.97
C ILE A 231 8.91 0.38 11.49
N LEU A 232 8.11 -0.26 10.66
CA LEU A 232 7.31 -1.43 11.04
C LEU A 232 8.01 -2.73 10.69
N TYR A 233 8.03 -3.63 11.66
CA TYR A 233 8.61 -4.97 11.55
C TYR A 233 7.62 -6.05 12.02
N SER A 234 7.90 -7.31 11.67
CA SER A 234 7.27 -8.45 12.34
C SER A 234 7.62 -8.46 13.83
N LYS A 235 6.76 -9.05 14.67
CA LYS A 235 6.97 -9.10 16.13
C LYS A 235 8.30 -9.76 16.52
N ASN A 236 8.73 -10.77 15.77
CA ASN A 236 10.01 -11.46 15.96
C ASN A 236 11.21 -10.73 15.35
N MET A 237 11.01 -9.52 14.81
CA MET A 237 12.05 -8.70 14.17
C MET A 237 12.75 -9.34 12.96
N LYS A 238 12.12 -10.34 12.31
CA LYS A 238 12.73 -11.03 11.16
C LYS A 238 12.35 -10.41 9.81
N THR A 239 11.25 -9.67 9.76
CA THR A 239 10.69 -9.13 8.51
C THR A 239 10.52 -7.63 8.62
N LEU A 240 11.00 -6.89 7.60
CA LEU A 240 10.67 -5.49 7.40
C LEU A 240 9.32 -5.40 6.67
N TRP A 241 8.34 -4.75 7.29
CA TRP A 241 7.01 -4.58 6.72
C TRP A 241 6.78 -3.23 6.07
N TYR A 242 7.31 -2.15 6.65
CA TYR A 242 7.08 -0.83 6.07
C TYR A 242 8.05 0.24 6.59
N VAL A 243 8.57 1.04 5.66
CA VAL A 243 9.34 2.27 5.94
C VAL A 243 8.55 3.47 5.42
N PRO A 244 8.15 4.42 6.28
CA PRO A 244 7.41 5.60 5.84
C PRO A 244 8.20 6.48 4.87
N ASN A 245 7.58 6.93 3.78
CA ASN A 245 8.23 7.77 2.76
C ASN A 245 8.77 9.10 3.32
N LYS A 246 8.16 9.63 4.39
CA LYS A 246 8.64 10.85 5.06
C LYS A 246 9.50 10.57 6.30
N TYR A 247 9.96 9.33 6.47
CA TYR A 247 11.03 9.03 7.43
C TYR A 247 12.25 9.90 7.11
N LYS A 248 12.83 10.53 8.12
CA LYS A 248 13.85 11.56 7.89
C LYS A 248 15.25 11.03 8.14
N GLY A 249 16.12 11.14 7.14
CA GLY A 249 17.53 10.80 7.27
C GLY A 249 17.85 9.37 6.83
N THR A 250 18.80 8.74 7.50
CA THR A 250 19.25 7.38 7.19
C THR A 250 18.24 6.35 7.66
N VAL A 251 17.78 5.50 6.76
CA VAL A 251 16.94 4.33 7.06
C VAL A 251 17.85 3.20 7.54
N ASN A 252 17.95 3.03 8.85
CA ASN A 252 18.68 1.91 9.44
C ASN A 252 17.74 0.74 9.69
N ILE A 253 17.84 -0.30 8.89
CA ILE A 253 17.08 -1.53 9.10
C ILE A 253 17.65 -2.25 10.32
N ALA A 254 16.78 -2.65 11.24
CA ALA A 254 17.20 -3.22 12.52
C ALA A 254 18.01 -4.51 12.37
N ASN A 255 18.99 -4.70 13.24
CA ASN A 255 19.78 -5.92 13.29
C ASN A 255 18.90 -7.15 13.56
N GLY A 256 19.21 -8.27 12.88
CA GLY A 256 18.44 -9.51 12.98
C GLY A 256 17.30 -9.63 11.98
N VAL A 257 16.98 -8.55 11.24
CA VAL A 257 16.01 -8.61 10.12
C VAL A 257 16.61 -9.42 8.98
N GLU A 258 15.84 -10.38 8.47
CA GLU A 258 16.29 -11.34 7.47
C GLU A 258 15.62 -11.12 6.10
N LYS A 259 14.45 -10.48 6.06
CA LYS A 259 13.75 -10.22 4.78
C LYS A 259 12.98 -8.91 4.74
N THR A 260 12.79 -8.41 3.53
CA THR A 260 11.84 -7.33 3.23
C THR A 260 10.59 -7.91 2.58
N GLU A 261 9.42 -7.38 2.92
CA GLU A 261 8.17 -7.72 2.24
C GLU A 261 7.96 -6.84 0.99
N LYS A 262 7.08 -7.31 0.09
CA LYS A 262 6.65 -6.56 -1.07
C LYS A 262 6.12 -5.18 -0.65
N GLY A 263 6.58 -4.12 -1.30
CA GLY A 263 6.16 -2.76 -1.01
C GLY A 263 6.65 -2.18 0.32
N SER A 264 7.51 -2.89 1.07
CA SER A 264 8.01 -2.41 2.36
C SER A 264 8.79 -1.08 2.28
N MET A 265 9.42 -0.81 1.15
CA MET A 265 10.23 0.37 0.88
C MET A 265 9.82 1.04 -0.44
N PHE A 266 8.52 1.19 -0.67
CA PHE A 266 8.03 1.76 -1.91
C PHE A 266 8.08 3.29 -1.92
N ILE A 267 8.61 3.87 -2.99
CA ILE A 267 8.53 5.29 -3.31
C ILE A 267 8.14 5.48 -4.78
N SER A 268 7.18 6.36 -5.05
CA SER A 268 6.76 6.64 -6.43
C SER A 268 7.75 7.54 -7.18
N ASN A 269 8.54 8.34 -6.45
CA ASN A 269 9.64 9.12 -6.99
C ASN A 269 10.53 9.64 -5.83
N LYS A 270 11.81 9.86 -6.10
CA LYS A 270 12.79 10.30 -5.10
C LYS A 270 12.42 11.61 -4.41
N GLY A 271 11.75 12.53 -5.09
CA GLY A 271 11.31 13.81 -4.51
C GLY A 271 10.23 13.67 -3.43
N ASN A 272 9.59 12.52 -3.32
CA ASN A 272 8.56 12.25 -2.33
C ASN A 272 9.10 11.67 -1.02
N THR A 273 10.37 11.29 -0.97
CA THR A 273 10.99 10.74 0.25
C THR A 273 11.95 11.72 0.89
N LEU A 274 12.16 11.56 2.20
CA LEU A 274 13.17 12.29 2.98
C LEU A 274 14.33 11.38 3.41
N TRP A 275 14.40 10.16 2.87
CA TRP A 275 15.52 9.26 3.11
C TRP A 275 16.79 9.82 2.49
N THR A 276 17.90 9.74 3.21
CA THR A 276 19.22 10.14 2.71
C THR A 276 20.07 8.94 2.37
N ASN A 277 20.06 7.91 3.19
CA ASN A 277 20.81 6.67 3.02
C ASN A 277 19.96 5.48 3.49
N ILE A 278 20.33 4.28 3.07
CA ILE A 278 19.70 3.03 3.51
C ILE A 278 20.81 2.09 3.97
N VAL A 279 20.65 1.54 5.18
CA VAL A 279 21.59 0.59 5.78
C VAL A 279 20.87 -0.71 6.06
N PHE A 280 21.25 -1.77 5.38
CA PHE A 280 20.76 -3.12 5.63
C PHE A 280 21.68 -3.85 6.60
N PRO A 281 21.15 -4.66 7.53
CA PRO A 281 21.95 -5.46 8.43
C PRO A 281 22.59 -6.66 7.71
N ALA A 282 23.69 -7.17 8.26
CA ALA A 282 24.36 -8.37 7.75
C ALA A 282 23.45 -9.62 7.75
N SER A 283 22.42 -9.63 8.60
CA SER A 283 21.43 -10.71 8.68
C SER A 283 20.46 -10.79 7.49
N MET A 284 20.47 -9.82 6.59
CA MET A 284 19.54 -9.76 5.45
C MET A 284 19.78 -10.93 4.49
N VAL A 285 18.73 -11.74 4.29
CA VAL A 285 18.76 -12.94 3.43
C VAL A 285 17.99 -12.70 2.15
N TRP A 286 16.74 -12.15 2.25
CA TRP A 286 15.86 -11.91 1.12
C TRP A 286 15.47 -10.44 1.05
N ILE A 287 15.93 -9.76 0.01
CA ILE A 287 15.47 -8.42 -0.33
C ILE A 287 14.49 -8.57 -1.49
N HIS A 288 13.24 -8.15 -1.29
CA HIS A 288 12.23 -8.21 -2.35
C HIS A 288 12.67 -7.37 -3.56
N ASN A 289 12.35 -7.82 -4.78
CA ASN A 289 12.82 -7.17 -6.01
C ASN A 289 12.41 -5.70 -6.10
N ASP A 290 11.19 -5.32 -5.72
CA ASP A 290 10.76 -3.92 -5.71
C ASP A 290 11.60 -3.06 -4.74
N THR A 291 12.07 -3.62 -3.61
CA THR A 291 13.02 -2.95 -2.71
C THR A 291 14.38 -2.77 -3.36
N ILE A 292 14.87 -3.79 -4.07
CA ILE A 292 16.13 -3.71 -4.82
C ILE A 292 16.03 -2.64 -5.91
N ASP A 293 14.93 -2.62 -6.66
CA ASP A 293 14.69 -1.66 -7.74
C ASP A 293 14.67 -0.22 -7.20
N VAL A 294 13.94 0.03 -6.11
CA VAL A 294 13.93 1.33 -5.43
C VAL A 294 15.33 1.75 -5.00
N CYS A 295 16.09 0.84 -4.39
CA CYS A 295 17.44 1.13 -3.94
C CYS A 295 18.36 1.44 -5.12
N ASN A 296 18.32 0.65 -6.18
CA ASN A 296 19.20 0.79 -7.34
C ASN A 296 18.85 2.00 -8.19
N GLU A 297 17.57 2.35 -8.32
CA GLU A 297 17.11 3.49 -9.10
C GLU A 297 17.34 4.81 -8.36
N TYR A 298 16.90 4.91 -7.08
CA TYR A 298 16.85 6.19 -6.38
C TYR A 298 17.97 6.41 -5.37
N PHE A 299 18.59 5.33 -4.85
CA PHE A 299 19.60 5.37 -3.79
C PHE A 299 20.93 4.74 -4.17
N LYS A 300 21.22 4.65 -5.48
CA LYS A 300 22.51 4.19 -5.96
C LYS A 300 23.65 4.95 -5.28
N ASN A 301 24.65 4.24 -4.74
CA ASN A 301 25.76 4.75 -3.91
C ASN A 301 25.35 5.25 -2.51
N LEU A 302 24.07 5.15 -2.12
CA LEU A 302 23.58 5.56 -0.80
C LEU A 302 23.07 4.36 0.01
N VAL A 303 23.28 3.15 -0.50
CA VAL A 303 22.92 1.90 0.17
C VAL A 303 24.17 1.24 0.71
N THR A 304 24.08 0.71 1.94
CA THR A 304 25.12 -0.11 2.53
C THR A 304 24.55 -1.42 3.04
N ILE A 305 25.28 -2.51 2.81
CA ILE A 305 25.01 -3.83 3.38
C ILE A 305 26.36 -4.33 3.90
N ASP A 306 26.54 -4.35 5.22
CA ASP A 306 27.82 -4.73 5.79
C ASP A 306 27.91 -6.23 5.99
N HIS A 307 29.00 -6.83 5.46
CA HIS A 307 29.33 -8.25 5.62
C HIS A 307 28.21 -9.24 5.30
N SER A 308 27.32 -8.89 4.34
CA SER A 308 26.24 -9.80 3.93
C SER A 308 26.79 -11.06 3.25
N LEU A 309 26.25 -12.21 3.59
CA LEU A 309 26.53 -13.48 2.91
C LEU A 309 25.82 -13.55 1.53
N TYR A 310 24.77 -12.74 1.33
CA TYR A 310 23.81 -12.88 0.22
C TYR A 310 23.91 -11.79 -0.82
N TYR A 311 24.41 -10.62 -0.46
CA TYR A 311 24.43 -9.45 -1.34
C TYR A 311 25.80 -8.75 -1.33
N ASN A 312 26.13 -8.13 -2.46
CA ASN A 312 27.21 -7.17 -2.64
C ASN A 312 26.67 -5.79 -2.99
N ILE A 313 27.49 -4.78 -2.79
CA ILE A 313 27.31 -3.47 -3.45
C ILE A 313 28.31 -3.38 -4.57
N GLU A 314 27.83 -3.42 -5.82
CA GLU A 314 28.66 -3.33 -7.02
C GLU A 314 28.28 -2.09 -7.81
N ASN A 315 29.25 -1.23 -8.09
CA ASN A 315 29.01 0.07 -8.73
C ASN A 315 27.90 0.90 -8.05
N GLY A 316 27.77 0.75 -6.70
CA GLY A 316 26.80 1.45 -5.90
C GLY A 316 25.37 0.87 -5.91
N ALA A 317 25.18 -0.28 -6.54
CA ALA A 317 23.89 -0.99 -6.60
C ALA A 317 23.92 -2.29 -5.78
N ILE A 318 22.76 -2.71 -5.29
CA ILE A 318 22.60 -4.02 -4.63
C ILE A 318 22.66 -5.10 -5.70
N VAL A 319 23.53 -6.06 -5.51
CA VAL A 319 23.67 -7.24 -6.37
C VAL A 319 23.65 -8.50 -5.51
N GLU A 320 22.82 -9.45 -5.91
CA GLU A 320 22.78 -10.75 -5.25
C GLU A 320 24.05 -11.54 -5.56
N LYS A 321 24.67 -12.14 -4.52
CA LYS A 321 25.82 -13.02 -4.69
C LYS A 321 25.38 -14.34 -5.36
N PRO A 322 26.16 -14.87 -6.29
CA PRO A 322 25.85 -16.14 -6.92
C PRO A 322 25.86 -17.27 -5.86
N TYR A 323 24.91 -18.17 -5.97
CA TYR A 323 24.81 -19.37 -5.15
C TYR A 323 24.30 -20.55 -5.98
N LYS A 324 24.61 -21.77 -5.56
CA LYS A 324 24.09 -22.99 -6.18
C LYS A 324 23.02 -23.59 -5.27
N LEU A 325 21.80 -23.61 -5.77
CA LEU A 325 20.66 -24.11 -5.02
C LEU A 325 20.88 -25.58 -4.60
N GLY A 326 20.67 -25.90 -3.33
CA GLY A 326 20.86 -27.25 -2.78
C GLY A 326 22.29 -27.62 -2.37
N ASP A 327 23.31 -26.82 -2.73
CA ASP A 327 24.71 -27.07 -2.38
C ASP A 327 25.10 -26.22 -1.15
N LEU A 328 24.70 -26.68 0.04
CA LEU A 328 24.84 -25.92 1.28
C LEU A 328 26.27 -25.87 1.82
N ASN A 329 27.04 -26.93 1.54
CA ASN A 329 28.44 -27.03 1.97
C ASN A 329 29.43 -26.45 0.95
N SER A 330 28.94 -26.07 -0.24
CA SER A 330 29.72 -25.51 -1.35
C SER A 330 30.83 -26.45 -1.87
N ASP A 331 30.60 -27.78 -1.81
CA ASP A 331 31.54 -28.76 -2.37
C ASP A 331 31.28 -29.09 -3.85
N GLY A 332 30.23 -28.48 -4.42
CA GLY A 332 29.83 -28.64 -5.83
C GLY A 332 28.91 -29.85 -6.08
N VAL A 333 28.62 -30.65 -5.05
CA VAL A 333 27.74 -31.82 -5.11
C VAL A 333 26.51 -31.58 -4.25
N ILE A 334 25.33 -31.94 -4.73
CA ILE A 334 24.08 -31.88 -3.96
C ILE A 334 23.78 -33.28 -3.46
N ASP A 335 23.95 -33.50 -2.16
CA ASP A 335 23.82 -34.83 -1.55
C ASP A 335 23.26 -34.80 -0.12
N ASN A 336 23.35 -35.93 0.58
CA ASN A 336 22.88 -36.07 1.95
C ASN A 336 23.61 -35.18 2.96
N LYS A 337 24.81 -34.68 2.64
CA LYS A 337 25.55 -33.77 3.54
C LYS A 337 24.85 -32.41 3.58
N ASP A 338 24.31 -31.93 2.45
CA ASP A 338 23.55 -30.69 2.38
C ASP A 338 22.25 -30.80 3.16
N THR A 339 21.54 -31.91 2.96
CA THR A 339 20.33 -32.21 3.77
C THR A 339 20.63 -32.22 5.26
N ALA A 340 21.75 -32.82 5.69
CA ALA A 340 22.15 -32.85 7.09
C ALA A 340 22.37 -31.43 7.69
N ILE A 341 22.77 -30.47 6.86
CA ILE A 341 22.90 -29.05 7.27
C ILE A 341 21.53 -28.46 7.57
N ILE A 342 20.53 -28.66 6.69
CA ILE A 342 19.15 -28.19 6.94
C ILE A 342 18.59 -28.82 8.22
N LEU A 343 18.73 -30.14 8.38
CA LEU A 343 18.22 -30.83 9.56
C LEU A 343 18.87 -30.35 10.86
N LYS A 344 20.15 -30.02 10.86
CA LYS A 344 20.82 -29.40 12.00
C LYS A 344 20.29 -28.00 12.28
N TYR A 345 20.03 -27.22 11.24
CA TYR A 345 19.49 -25.86 11.37
C TYR A 345 18.09 -25.87 11.99
N ILE A 346 17.15 -26.65 11.46
CA ILE A 346 15.77 -26.69 11.98
C ILE A 346 15.68 -27.26 13.39
N ASN A 347 16.62 -28.11 13.80
CA ASN A 347 16.72 -28.63 15.17
C ASN A 347 17.49 -27.71 16.12
N ASN A 348 17.76 -26.45 15.76
CA ASN A 348 18.52 -25.47 16.54
C ASN A 348 19.93 -25.95 16.99
N ASN A 349 20.49 -26.91 16.30
CA ASN A 349 21.80 -27.49 16.61
C ASN A 349 22.92 -26.83 15.80
N MET A 350 22.68 -25.73 15.13
CA MET A 350 23.67 -25.05 14.30
C MET A 350 24.02 -23.65 14.81
N LEU A 351 25.32 -23.49 15.05
CA LEU A 351 25.98 -22.21 15.41
C LEU A 351 26.61 -21.52 14.17
N PHE A 352 26.49 -22.11 12.96
CA PHE A 352 27.22 -21.65 11.79
C PHE A 352 26.31 -20.91 10.81
N ASN A 353 26.83 -19.82 10.24
CA ASN A 353 26.23 -19.14 9.10
C ASN A 353 26.37 -20.00 7.84
N PHE A 354 25.29 -20.51 7.32
CA PHE A 354 25.20 -21.08 5.97
C PHE A 354 24.29 -20.23 5.10
N ASN A 355 24.42 -20.33 3.79
CA ASN A 355 23.59 -19.57 2.88
C ASN A 355 22.16 -20.13 2.86
N LYS A 356 21.21 -19.46 3.52
CA LYS A 356 19.81 -19.87 3.58
C LYS A 356 19.15 -19.93 2.21
N LYS A 357 19.57 -19.10 1.25
CA LYS A 357 19.06 -19.16 -0.13
C LYS A 357 19.46 -20.43 -0.86
N THR A 358 20.64 -20.95 -0.54
CA THR A 358 21.09 -22.27 -1.04
C THR A 358 20.19 -23.38 -0.50
N ALA A 359 19.69 -23.23 0.73
CA ALA A 359 18.87 -24.22 1.42
C ALA A 359 17.37 -24.16 1.02
N ASP A 360 16.85 -22.99 0.68
CA ASP A 360 15.46 -22.77 0.30
C ASP A 360 15.24 -23.23 -1.15
N VAL A 361 15.18 -24.56 -1.34
CA VAL A 361 15.13 -25.18 -2.66
C VAL A 361 13.76 -25.11 -3.33
N ASN A 362 12.69 -24.87 -2.56
CA ASN A 362 11.35 -24.63 -3.07
C ASN A 362 11.03 -23.14 -3.29
N LYS A 363 11.95 -22.25 -2.89
CA LYS A 363 11.87 -20.79 -3.05
C LYS A 363 10.68 -20.14 -2.32
N ASP A 364 10.25 -20.71 -1.19
CA ASP A 364 9.16 -20.17 -0.35
C ASP A 364 9.63 -19.20 0.74
N GLN A 365 10.93 -18.84 0.73
CA GLN A 365 11.60 -17.97 1.70
C GLN A 365 11.65 -18.53 3.13
N LYS A 366 11.57 -19.83 3.26
CA LYS A 366 11.79 -20.56 4.50
C LYS A 366 12.91 -21.56 4.31
N VAL A 367 13.42 -22.09 5.39
CA VAL A 367 14.32 -23.25 5.38
C VAL A 367 13.77 -24.22 6.39
N ASP A 368 13.14 -25.28 5.88
CA ASP A 368 12.43 -26.23 6.72
C ASP A 368 12.60 -27.69 6.23
N LEU A 369 11.77 -28.59 6.78
CA LEU A 369 11.86 -30.01 6.47
C LEU A 369 11.51 -30.31 5.00
N LEU A 370 10.70 -29.48 4.35
CA LEU A 370 10.33 -29.69 2.96
C LEU A 370 11.54 -29.55 2.03
N ASP A 371 12.40 -28.56 2.29
CA ASP A 371 13.64 -28.37 1.53
C ASP A 371 14.57 -29.58 1.67
N ALA A 372 14.72 -30.06 2.92
CA ALA A 372 15.51 -31.27 3.18
C ALA A 372 14.98 -32.49 2.38
N ILE A 373 13.65 -32.65 2.30
CA ILE A 373 13.02 -33.73 1.55
C ILE A 373 13.26 -33.59 0.05
N ILE A 374 13.15 -32.38 -0.50
CA ILE A 374 13.36 -32.10 -1.94
C ILE A 374 14.81 -32.43 -2.33
N ILE A 375 15.80 -32.04 -1.52
CA ILE A 375 17.21 -32.37 -1.76
C ILE A 375 17.41 -33.90 -1.74
N LEU A 376 16.86 -34.58 -0.72
CA LEU A 376 16.98 -36.03 -0.60
C LEU A 376 16.40 -36.79 -1.79
N LYS A 377 15.33 -36.30 -2.36
CA LYS A 377 14.67 -36.89 -3.52
C LYS A 377 15.32 -36.53 -4.86
N GLY A 378 16.21 -35.54 -4.87
CA GLY A 378 16.77 -34.98 -6.10
C GLY A 378 15.74 -34.21 -6.96
N GLU A 379 14.67 -33.70 -6.33
CA GLU A 379 13.52 -33.03 -6.99
C GLU A 379 13.69 -31.51 -7.08
N ILE A 380 14.91 -30.98 -7.03
CA ILE A 380 15.16 -29.54 -7.11
C ILE A 380 14.72 -29.02 -8.49
N GLN A 381 13.81 -28.06 -8.50
CA GLN A 381 13.40 -27.36 -9.71
C GLN A 381 14.35 -26.16 -9.94
N TRP A 382 15.08 -26.20 -11.06
CA TRP A 382 16.07 -25.18 -11.46
C TRP A 382 15.42 -23.93 -12.06
#